data_400773cbcad1d6f8b0757e437a8bfe66
#
_entry.id   400773cbcad1d6f8b0757e437a8bfe66
#
_cell.length_a   1.000
_cell.length_b   1.000
_cell.length_c   1.000
_cell.angle_alpha   90.00
_cell.angle_beta   90.00
_cell.angle_gamma   90.00
#
_symmetry.space_group_name_H-M   'P 1'
#
loop_
_entity.id
_entity.type
_entity.pdbx_description
1 polymer ?
#
loop_
_entity_poly.entity_id
_entity_poly.type
_entity_poly.pdbx_seq_one_letter_code
_entity_poly.pdbx_strand_id
1 'polypeptide(L)'
;MSQASQLAIDSPVRTMEFSQLASQPSTSGLFERIVTTLGVVYVTSITRDGCSGCEEQKPLFRDLAARMTASHAGLVSFSNIHIRYAETDMSQSPEAKKVLRHAAYPTYAIHVRSKFGPLEVYRAIYPSMDELAKQVRESLDLAEYYKADAEKPTN
;
A
#
# COMPACT_ATOMS: atom_id res chain seq x y z
N MET A 1 20.52 -21.42 5.49
CA MET A 1 19.46 -20.58 4.92
C MET A 1 19.87 -20.08 3.56
N SER A 2 19.00 -20.22 2.58
CA SER A 2 19.29 -19.69 1.26
C SER A 2 19.21 -18.15 1.28
N GLN A 3 20.03 -17.52 0.47
CA GLN A 3 19.99 -16.06 0.30
C GLN A 3 18.62 -15.58 -0.20
N ALA A 4 17.92 -16.42 -0.97
CA ALA A 4 16.61 -16.09 -1.50
C ALA A 4 15.56 -15.91 -0.39
N SER A 5 15.58 -16.77 0.65
CA SER A 5 14.67 -16.64 1.80
C SER A 5 14.96 -15.38 2.60
N GLN A 6 16.22 -15.05 2.76
CA GLN A 6 16.64 -13.86 3.49
C GLN A 6 16.26 -12.58 2.75
N LEU A 7 16.42 -12.57 1.42
CA LEU A 7 16.02 -11.45 0.59
C LEU A 7 14.50 -11.21 0.62
N ALA A 8 13.71 -12.29 0.66
CA ALA A 8 12.26 -12.19 0.76
C ALA A 8 11.81 -11.61 2.10
N ILE A 9 12.50 -11.99 3.20
CA ILE A 9 12.20 -11.48 4.55
C ILE A 9 12.58 -10.00 4.65
N ASP A 10 13.69 -9.60 4.01
CA ASP A 10 14.22 -8.25 4.07
C ASP A 10 13.63 -7.32 3.00
N SER A 11 12.69 -7.81 2.18
CA SER A 11 12.07 -6.97 1.16
C SER A 11 11.31 -5.82 1.82
N PRO A 12 11.60 -4.57 1.46
CA PRO A 12 10.91 -3.42 2.04
C PRO A 12 9.48 -3.28 1.55
N VAL A 13 9.09 -3.99 0.48
CA VAL A 13 7.74 -3.97 -0.08
C VAL A 13 7.14 -5.36 0.02
N ARG A 14 6.03 -5.48 0.74
CA ARG A 14 5.29 -6.74 0.85
C ARG A 14 4.34 -6.85 -0.33
N THR A 15 4.49 -7.88 -1.15
CA THR A 15 3.58 -8.13 -2.27
C THR A 15 2.44 -9.03 -1.84
N MET A 16 1.23 -8.60 -2.16
CA MET A 16 -0.01 -9.33 -1.88
C MET A 16 -0.77 -9.54 -3.20
N GLU A 17 -1.29 -10.75 -3.38
CA GLU A 17 -2.11 -11.05 -4.55
C GLU A 17 -3.55 -10.63 -4.32
N PHE A 18 -4.11 -9.87 -5.26
CA PHE A 18 -5.49 -9.40 -5.15
C PHE A 18 -6.48 -10.56 -4.98
N SER A 19 -6.29 -11.65 -5.72
CA SER A 19 -7.17 -12.81 -5.65
C SER A 19 -7.24 -13.41 -4.23
N GLN A 20 -6.13 -13.43 -3.53
CA GLN A 20 -6.08 -13.93 -2.15
C GLN A 20 -6.77 -12.98 -1.18
N LEU A 21 -6.56 -11.69 -1.36
CA LEU A 21 -7.22 -10.67 -0.52
C LEU A 21 -8.73 -10.67 -0.74
N ALA A 22 -9.15 -10.74 -1.99
CA ALA A 22 -10.58 -10.68 -2.35
C ALA A 22 -11.35 -11.95 -1.95
N SER A 23 -10.67 -13.10 -1.84
CA SER A 23 -11.32 -14.36 -1.46
C SER A 23 -11.62 -14.47 0.03
N GLN A 24 -11.05 -13.63 0.86
CA GLN A 24 -11.29 -13.67 2.30
C GLN A 24 -12.63 -13.01 2.63
N PRO A 25 -13.55 -13.72 3.30
CA PRO A 25 -14.81 -13.12 3.67
C PRO A 25 -14.60 -11.97 4.65
N SER A 26 -15.14 -10.81 4.32
CA SER A 26 -15.03 -9.63 5.15
C SER A 26 -16.22 -8.73 4.88
N THR A 27 -16.82 -8.21 5.93
CA THR A 27 -17.84 -7.18 5.85
C THR A 27 -17.22 -5.78 5.74
N SER A 28 -15.92 -5.67 6.02
CA SER A 28 -15.17 -4.42 5.92
C SER A 28 -14.37 -4.38 4.61
N GLY A 29 -13.97 -3.20 4.20
CA GLY A 29 -13.17 -3.02 3.00
C GLY A 29 -11.81 -3.70 3.09
N LEU A 30 -11.20 -3.89 1.94
CA LEU A 30 -9.92 -4.59 1.82
C LEU A 30 -8.82 -3.91 2.64
N PHE A 31 -8.80 -2.58 2.67
CA PHE A 31 -7.79 -1.82 3.42
C PHE A 31 -7.94 -1.96 4.94
N GLU A 32 -9.10 -2.36 5.44
CA GLU A 32 -9.29 -2.65 6.87
C GLU A 32 -8.35 -3.76 7.34
N ARG A 33 -8.01 -4.69 6.46
CA ARG A 33 -7.11 -5.80 6.76
C ARG A 33 -5.64 -5.45 6.58
N ILE A 34 -5.35 -4.39 5.84
CA ILE A 34 -3.97 -3.97 5.56
C ILE A 34 -3.53 -2.88 6.53
N VAL A 35 -4.40 -1.90 6.76
CA VAL A 35 -4.11 -0.72 7.58
C VAL A 35 -4.57 -0.99 9.01
N THR A 36 -3.72 -1.65 9.79
CA THR A 36 -4.10 -2.23 11.08
C THR A 36 -3.60 -1.45 12.29
N THR A 37 -2.50 -0.72 12.15
CA THR A 37 -1.77 -0.15 13.30
C THR A 37 -1.83 1.36 13.31
N LEU A 38 -2.25 1.93 14.43
CA LEU A 38 -2.21 3.38 14.65
C LEU A 38 -0.76 3.89 14.62
N GLY A 39 -0.55 5.08 14.09
CA GLY A 39 0.77 5.71 14.06
C GLY A 39 1.64 5.29 12.90
N VAL A 40 1.16 4.44 12.00
CA VAL A 40 1.90 3.95 10.84
C VAL A 40 1.31 4.51 9.55
N VAL A 41 2.17 4.95 8.64
CA VAL A 41 1.79 5.37 7.29
C VAL A 41 1.88 4.15 6.37
N TYR A 42 0.78 3.79 5.74
CA TYR A 42 0.68 2.66 4.83
C TYR A 42 0.68 3.14 3.39
N VAL A 43 1.68 2.71 2.63
CA VAL A 43 1.85 3.10 1.22
C VAL A 43 1.63 1.85 0.38
N THR A 44 0.65 1.90 -0.49
CA THR A 44 0.25 0.75 -1.30
C THR A 44 0.34 1.08 -2.78
N SER A 45 1.07 0.28 -3.55
CA SER A 45 1.03 0.33 -5.00
C SER A 45 0.03 -0.71 -5.51
N ILE A 46 -0.73 -0.34 -6.53
CA ILE A 46 -1.69 -1.22 -7.20
C ILE A 46 -1.16 -1.44 -8.60
N THR A 47 -0.75 -2.66 -8.92
CA THR A 47 -0.09 -3.00 -10.17
C THR A 47 -0.73 -4.22 -10.82
N ARG A 48 -0.47 -4.41 -12.11
CA ARG A 48 -0.92 -5.60 -12.82
C ARG A 48 0.17 -6.13 -13.74
N ASP A 49 -0.02 -7.34 -14.21
CA ASP A 49 0.85 -7.94 -15.24
C ASP A 49 0.72 -7.14 -16.54
N GLY A 50 1.79 -7.09 -17.32
CA GLY A 50 1.81 -6.46 -18.63
C GLY A 50 1.67 -4.94 -18.60
N CYS A 51 2.03 -4.32 -17.51
CA CYS A 51 1.95 -2.87 -17.31
C CYS A 51 3.37 -2.28 -17.34
N SER A 52 3.70 -1.55 -18.40
CA SER A 52 5.04 -0.98 -18.57
C SER A 52 5.36 0.04 -17.48
N GLY A 53 4.41 0.88 -17.11
CA GLY A 53 4.60 1.86 -16.02
C GLY A 53 4.82 1.18 -14.68
N CYS A 54 4.15 0.05 -14.42
CA CYS A 54 4.36 -0.73 -13.21
C CYS A 54 5.79 -1.28 -13.15
N GLU A 55 6.27 -1.85 -14.25
CA GLU A 55 7.63 -2.39 -14.32
C GLU A 55 8.68 -1.30 -14.18
N GLU A 56 8.45 -0.14 -14.78
CA GLU A 56 9.34 1.01 -14.68
C GLU A 56 9.47 1.50 -13.24
N GLN A 57 8.35 1.63 -12.53
CA GLN A 57 8.34 2.20 -11.18
C GLN A 57 8.66 1.19 -10.08
N LYS A 58 8.59 -0.11 -10.37
CA LYS A 58 8.84 -1.16 -9.37
C LYS A 58 10.16 -1.01 -8.62
N PRO A 59 11.33 -0.89 -9.32
CA PRO A 59 12.59 -0.71 -8.60
C PRO A 59 12.68 0.62 -7.87
N LEU A 60 12.07 1.67 -8.42
CA LEU A 60 12.06 2.99 -7.79
C LEU A 60 11.23 3.00 -6.51
N PHE A 61 10.08 2.33 -6.53
CA PHE A 61 9.23 2.19 -5.36
C PHE A 61 9.90 1.37 -4.27
N ARG A 62 10.56 0.28 -4.67
CA ARG A 62 11.32 -0.57 -3.73
C ARG A 62 12.44 0.22 -3.06
N ASP A 63 13.15 1.04 -3.83
CA ASP A 63 14.22 1.88 -3.32
C ASP A 63 13.68 2.94 -2.34
N LEU A 64 12.58 3.58 -2.70
CA LEU A 64 11.90 4.53 -1.81
C LEU A 64 11.50 3.85 -0.50
N ALA A 65 10.92 2.67 -0.58
CA ALA A 65 10.50 1.90 0.59
C ALA A 65 11.68 1.57 1.50
N ALA A 66 12.80 1.16 0.92
CA ALA A 66 14.00 0.86 1.68
C ALA A 66 14.53 2.09 2.42
N ARG A 67 14.60 3.23 1.75
CA ARG A 67 15.07 4.48 2.34
C ARG A 67 14.16 4.97 3.44
N MET A 68 12.85 4.95 3.21
CA MET A 68 11.86 5.40 4.20
C MET A 68 11.82 4.47 5.41
N THR A 69 11.91 3.17 5.20
CA THR A 69 11.93 2.20 6.30
C THR A 69 13.20 2.37 7.15
N ALA A 70 14.33 2.69 6.52
CA ALA A 70 15.57 2.94 7.25
C ALA A 70 15.51 4.21 8.09
N SER A 71 14.91 5.29 7.55
CA SER A 71 14.86 6.59 8.24
C SER A 71 13.68 6.70 9.21
N HIS A 72 12.62 5.93 9.02
CA HIS A 72 11.38 6.01 9.82
C HIS A 72 10.95 4.61 10.27
N ALA A 73 11.87 3.86 10.89
CA ALA A 73 11.63 2.47 11.30
C ALA A 73 10.39 2.35 12.18
N GLY A 74 9.49 1.43 11.82
CA GLY A 74 8.25 1.19 12.56
C GLY A 74 7.14 2.20 12.28
N LEU A 75 7.39 3.25 11.50
CA LEU A 75 6.42 4.30 11.21
C LEU A 75 5.87 4.25 9.79
N VAL A 76 6.45 3.45 8.92
CA VAL A 76 6.01 3.29 7.53
C VAL A 76 5.88 1.81 7.18
N SER A 77 4.94 1.50 6.30
CA SER A 77 4.72 0.15 5.79
C SER A 77 4.40 0.24 4.31
N PHE A 78 5.17 -0.46 3.49
CA PHE A 78 5.05 -0.43 2.03
C PHE A 78 4.55 -1.76 1.53
N SER A 79 3.53 -1.73 0.69
CA SER A 79 2.90 -2.92 0.13
C SER A 79 2.61 -2.75 -1.35
N ASN A 80 2.51 -3.86 -2.05
CA ASN A 80 2.06 -3.92 -3.43
C ASN A 80 0.87 -4.88 -3.51
N ILE A 81 -0.23 -4.42 -4.08
CA ILE A 81 -1.34 -5.29 -4.44
C ILE A 81 -1.17 -5.62 -5.92
N HIS A 82 -0.87 -6.86 -6.20
CA HIS A 82 -0.65 -7.36 -7.55
C HIS A 82 -1.94 -7.94 -8.10
N ILE A 83 -2.32 -7.50 -9.31
CA ILE A 83 -3.51 -7.98 -10.01
C ILE A 83 -3.05 -8.80 -11.20
N ARG A 84 -3.51 -10.04 -11.25
CA ARG A 84 -3.19 -10.92 -12.35
C ARG A 84 -3.95 -10.47 -13.60
N TYR A 85 -3.24 -10.35 -14.70
CA TYR A 85 -3.80 -9.88 -15.96
C TYR A 85 -3.14 -10.64 -17.09
N ALA A 86 -3.83 -11.64 -17.63
CA ALA A 86 -3.36 -12.45 -18.76
C ALA A 86 -4.44 -12.43 -19.86
N GLU A 87 -4.04 -12.70 -21.10
CA GLU A 87 -5.00 -12.77 -22.21
C GLU A 87 -6.11 -13.77 -21.95
N THR A 88 -5.81 -14.85 -21.23
CA THR A 88 -6.76 -15.91 -20.91
C THR A 88 -7.56 -15.64 -19.62
N ASP A 89 -7.14 -14.66 -18.84
CA ASP A 89 -7.81 -14.32 -17.58
C ASP A 89 -7.69 -12.83 -17.30
N MET A 90 -8.61 -12.07 -17.85
CA MET A 90 -8.68 -10.62 -17.69
C MET A 90 -9.74 -10.21 -16.65
N SER A 91 -10.35 -11.20 -15.97
CA SER A 91 -11.49 -10.96 -15.09
C SER A 91 -11.12 -10.22 -13.80
N GLN A 92 -9.89 -10.38 -13.32
CA GLN A 92 -9.47 -9.76 -12.06
C GLN A 92 -9.40 -8.23 -12.13
N SER A 93 -9.00 -7.68 -13.28
CA SER A 93 -8.82 -6.23 -13.39
C SER A 93 -10.11 -5.44 -13.21
N PRO A 94 -11.22 -5.78 -13.87
CA PRO A 94 -12.49 -5.08 -13.63
C PRO A 94 -12.98 -5.20 -12.19
N GLU A 95 -12.83 -6.37 -11.58
CA GLU A 95 -13.23 -6.58 -10.18
C GLU A 95 -12.34 -5.79 -9.24
N ALA A 96 -11.03 -5.79 -9.48
CA ALA A 96 -10.08 -5.03 -8.67
C ALA A 96 -10.38 -3.53 -8.74
N LYS A 97 -10.67 -3.00 -9.92
CA LYS A 97 -11.04 -1.60 -10.09
C LYS A 97 -12.31 -1.25 -9.31
N LYS A 98 -13.25 -2.18 -9.25
CA LYS A 98 -14.49 -2.00 -8.51
C LYS A 98 -14.25 -1.96 -7.00
N VAL A 99 -13.38 -2.85 -6.49
CA VAL A 99 -13.07 -2.97 -5.06
C VAL A 99 -12.10 -1.88 -4.60
N LEU A 100 -11.02 -1.67 -5.35
CA LEU A 100 -9.96 -0.73 -5.00
C LEU A 100 -10.21 0.69 -5.51
N ARG A 101 -11.17 0.83 -6.41
CA ARG A 101 -11.62 2.11 -6.97
C ARG A 101 -10.52 2.87 -7.72
N HIS A 102 -9.65 2.15 -8.39
CA HIS A 102 -8.63 2.77 -9.24
C HIS A 102 -9.05 2.70 -10.71
N ALA A 103 -8.55 3.64 -11.50
CA ALA A 103 -8.88 3.74 -12.92
C ALA A 103 -7.78 3.21 -13.83
N ALA A 104 -6.53 3.26 -13.38
CA ALA A 104 -5.37 2.92 -14.20
C ALA A 104 -4.25 2.33 -13.34
N TYR A 105 -3.18 1.87 -13.99
CA TYR A 105 -2.02 1.26 -13.35
C TYR A 105 -0.73 1.96 -13.76
N PRO A 106 0.23 2.13 -12.85
CA PRO A 106 0.11 1.86 -11.43
C PRO A 106 -0.63 2.98 -10.71
N THR A 107 -1.40 2.64 -9.69
CA THR A 107 -2.00 3.60 -8.77
C THR A 107 -1.37 3.42 -7.40
N TYR A 108 -1.11 4.53 -6.72
CA TYR A 108 -0.56 4.51 -5.37
C TYR A 108 -1.56 5.16 -4.43
N ALA A 109 -1.71 4.57 -3.25
CA ALA A 109 -2.57 5.11 -2.21
C ALA A 109 -1.81 5.14 -0.89
N ILE A 110 -2.04 6.19 -0.11
CA ILE A 110 -1.48 6.30 1.24
C ILE A 110 -2.64 6.31 2.22
N HIS A 111 -2.53 5.49 3.24
CA HIS A 111 -3.51 5.38 4.31
C HIS A 111 -2.85 5.59 5.67
N VAL A 112 -3.62 6.13 6.57
CA VAL A 112 -3.31 6.12 8.00
C VAL A 112 -4.51 5.53 8.73
N ARG A 113 -4.31 5.03 9.95
CA ARG A 113 -5.42 4.50 10.72
C ARG A 113 -5.95 5.51 11.71
N SER A 114 -7.26 5.73 11.68
CA SER A 114 -7.97 6.47 12.72
C SER A 114 -8.63 5.48 13.68
N LYS A 115 -9.20 5.98 14.77
CA LYS A 115 -9.97 5.15 15.70
C LYS A 115 -11.20 4.51 15.05
N PHE A 116 -11.64 5.03 13.90
CA PHE A 116 -12.80 4.49 13.15
C PHE A 116 -12.40 3.60 11.98
N GLY A 117 -11.11 3.42 11.73
CA GLY A 117 -10.63 2.58 10.63
C GLY A 117 -9.65 3.31 9.71
N PRO A 118 -9.31 2.70 8.57
CA PRO A 118 -8.39 3.30 7.62
C PRO A 118 -8.93 4.58 6.99
N LEU A 119 -8.04 5.56 6.82
CA LEU A 119 -8.32 6.79 6.08
C LEU A 119 -7.35 6.89 4.92
N GLU A 120 -7.86 7.03 3.71
CA GLU A 120 -7.04 7.29 2.54
C GLU A 120 -6.74 8.80 2.50
N VAL A 121 -5.46 9.13 2.56
CA VAL A 121 -5.02 10.52 2.65
C VAL A 121 -4.36 11.01 1.36
N TYR A 122 -4.05 10.09 0.44
CA TYR A 122 -3.47 10.44 -0.85
C TYR A 122 -3.71 9.30 -1.84
N ARG A 123 -3.94 9.66 -3.10
CA ARG A 123 -4.06 8.71 -4.20
C ARG A 123 -3.59 9.38 -5.48
N ALA A 124 -2.79 8.67 -6.27
CA ALA A 124 -2.32 9.19 -7.55
C ALA A 124 -2.02 8.05 -8.52
N ILE A 125 -2.17 8.35 -9.81
CA ILE A 125 -1.82 7.45 -10.90
C ILE A 125 -0.44 7.86 -11.41
N TYR A 126 0.50 6.92 -11.40
CA TYR A 126 1.84 7.11 -11.94
C TYR A 126 2.53 8.40 -11.44
N PRO A 127 2.56 8.66 -10.14
CA PRO A 127 3.24 9.84 -9.62
C PRO A 127 4.76 9.68 -9.72
N SER A 128 5.48 10.80 -9.65
CA SER A 128 6.93 10.70 -9.47
C SER A 128 7.23 10.15 -8.06
N MET A 129 8.38 9.51 -7.91
CA MET A 129 8.79 9.02 -6.59
C MET A 129 9.10 10.16 -5.62
N ASP A 130 9.53 11.32 -6.13
CA ASP A 130 9.73 12.51 -5.29
C ASP A 130 8.40 13.03 -4.72
N GLU A 131 7.35 13.06 -5.53
CA GLU A 131 6.02 13.44 -5.07
C GLU A 131 5.50 12.43 -4.05
N LEU A 132 5.64 11.14 -4.33
CA LEU A 132 5.21 10.10 -3.40
C LEU A 132 5.96 10.20 -2.07
N ALA A 133 7.28 10.41 -2.12
CA ALA A 133 8.10 10.58 -0.92
C ALA A 133 7.63 11.76 -0.08
N LYS A 134 7.33 12.88 -0.73
CA LYS A 134 6.80 14.08 -0.06
C LYS A 134 5.49 13.76 0.66
N GLN A 135 4.59 13.08 -0.02
CA GLN A 135 3.28 12.72 0.54
C GLN A 135 3.42 11.73 1.72
N VAL A 136 4.37 10.82 1.65
CA VAL A 136 4.65 9.92 2.78
C VAL A 136 5.12 10.73 3.99
N ARG A 137 6.06 11.64 3.80
CA ARG A 137 6.56 12.49 4.90
C ARG A 137 5.46 13.34 5.53
N GLU A 138 4.61 13.94 4.71
CA GLU A 138 3.47 14.74 5.20
C GLU A 138 2.47 13.88 5.96
N SER A 139 2.31 12.62 5.55
CA SER A 139 1.36 11.69 6.19
C SER A 139 1.83 11.19 7.57
N LEU A 140 3.13 11.30 7.87
CA LEU A 140 3.65 10.92 9.19
C LEU A 140 3.00 11.74 10.31
N ASP A 141 2.81 13.03 10.09
CA ASP A 141 2.16 13.90 11.07
C ASP A 141 0.68 13.53 11.25
N LEU A 142 0.00 13.17 10.17
CA LEU A 142 -1.38 12.71 10.22
C LEU A 142 -1.52 11.41 11.01
N ALA A 143 -0.60 10.47 10.77
CA ALA A 143 -0.61 9.20 11.48
C ALA A 143 -0.44 9.42 12.99
N GLU A 144 0.47 10.30 13.38
CA GLU A 144 0.68 10.65 14.78
C GLU A 144 -0.53 11.32 15.39
N TYR A 145 -1.15 12.25 14.65
CA TYR A 145 -2.36 12.93 15.10
C TYR A 145 -3.49 11.94 15.42
N TYR A 146 -3.75 11.00 14.49
CA TYR A 146 -4.84 10.04 14.67
C TYR A 146 -4.53 9.00 15.75
N LYS A 147 -3.25 8.69 15.96
CA LYS A 147 -2.84 7.84 17.08
C LYS A 147 -3.12 8.52 18.41
N ALA A 148 -2.72 9.77 18.53
CA ALA A 148 -2.96 10.55 19.75
C ALA A 148 -4.45 10.73 20.02
N ASP A 149 -5.24 11.00 18.96
CA ASP A 149 -6.69 11.14 19.06
C ASP A 149 -7.35 9.85 19.55
N ALA A 150 -6.90 8.70 19.06
CA ALA A 150 -7.43 7.40 19.47
C ALA A 150 -7.11 7.04 20.92
N GLU A 151 -6.01 7.58 21.44
CA GLU A 151 -5.57 7.34 22.83
C GLU A 151 -6.22 8.31 23.84
N LYS A 152 -6.95 9.33 23.38
CA LYS A 152 -7.65 10.25 24.28
C LYS A 152 -8.83 9.54 24.95
N PRO A 153 -9.05 9.81 26.25
CA PRO A 153 -10.22 9.26 26.91
C PRO A 153 -11.51 9.79 26.27
N THR A 154 -12.46 8.90 26.05
CA THR A 154 -13.80 9.27 25.61
C THR A 154 -14.60 9.77 26.81
N ASN A 155 -15.11 10.97 26.68
CA ASN A 155 -16.02 11.52 27.68
C ASN A 155 -17.46 11.11 27.39
#